data_8e142d1dd2955f722a5494c93d12817b
#
_entry.id   8e142d1dd2955f722a5494c93d12817b
#
_cell.length_a   1.000
_cell.length_b   1.000
_cell.length_c   1.000
_cell.angle_alpha   90.00
_cell.angle_beta   90.00
_cell.angle_gamma   90.00
#
_symmetry.space_group_name_H-M   'P 1'
#
loop_
_entity.id
_entity.type
_entity.pdbx_description
1 polymer ?
#
loop_
_entity_poly.entity_id
_entity_poly.type
_entity_poly.pdbx_seq_one_letter_code
_entity_poly.pdbx_strand_id
1 'polypeptide(L)'
;ATYDFGWLEAEGVKWNGRIIDTMIAAPLINENKYSYSLNAVSKEYLAESKNEFLLNETAAQWGVNPKSEMFKIPSQYVGEYAEQDAVLCLKLWDRLKPEIAQQDLQTVFDLETDLIPILMKMRKKGVRVDLENLKKAEKSFIKKENELMKFIFGETGLKCDIWAARSIATVFDQCKIDYPKTDKGNPSFTKSFLEFHPHPIPKAIVQARNFNKARTTFLHTIERYQHNG
;
A
#
# COMPACT_ATOMS: atom_id res chain seq x y z
N ALA A 1 -8.64 -1.52 13.03
CA ALA A 1 -8.51 -1.26 14.48
C ALA A 1 -7.19 -0.58 14.85
N THR A 2 -6.01 -1.08 14.42
CA THR A 2 -4.70 -0.50 14.82
C THR A 2 -4.56 0.99 14.54
N TYR A 3 -5.20 1.51 13.49
CA TYR A 3 -5.21 2.94 13.17
C TYR A 3 -6.03 3.72 14.20
N ASP A 4 -7.28 3.34 14.40
CA ASP A 4 -8.24 4.06 15.24
C ASP A 4 -7.79 4.04 16.71
N PHE A 5 -7.42 2.87 17.22
CA PHE A 5 -6.91 2.73 18.59
C PHE A 5 -5.59 3.47 18.80
N GLY A 6 -4.73 3.56 17.78
CA GLY A 6 -3.50 4.37 17.86
C GLY A 6 -3.79 5.85 18.07
N TRP A 7 -4.81 6.40 17.41
CA TRP A 7 -5.25 7.78 17.59
C TRP A 7 -5.94 7.99 18.93
N LEU A 8 -6.83 7.09 19.33
CA LEU A 8 -7.47 7.15 20.64
C LEU A 8 -6.46 7.16 21.77
N GLU A 9 -5.41 6.32 21.67
CA GLU A 9 -4.32 6.31 22.66
C GLU A 9 -3.53 7.63 22.66
N ALA A 10 -3.26 8.21 21.49
CA ALA A 10 -2.57 9.49 21.38
C ALA A 10 -3.38 10.64 22.01
N GLU A 11 -4.71 10.61 21.93
CA GLU A 11 -5.62 11.55 22.58
C GLU A 11 -5.89 11.22 24.06
N GLY A 12 -5.19 10.25 24.64
CA GLY A 12 -5.30 9.89 26.05
C GLY A 12 -6.54 9.05 26.41
N VAL A 13 -7.29 8.57 25.41
CA VAL A 13 -8.44 7.69 25.64
C VAL A 13 -7.96 6.32 26.10
N LYS A 14 -8.46 5.87 27.25
CA LYS A 14 -8.19 4.51 27.76
C LYS A 14 -9.37 3.63 27.44
N TRP A 15 -9.08 2.46 26.87
CA TRP A 15 -10.08 1.41 26.67
C TRP A 15 -9.79 0.22 27.58
N ASN A 16 -10.84 -0.50 27.92
CA ASN A 16 -10.74 -1.75 28.66
C ASN A 16 -11.47 -2.85 27.90
N GLY A 17 -10.80 -3.97 27.67
CA GLY A 17 -11.34 -5.09 26.95
C GLY A 17 -10.51 -5.50 25.73
N ARG A 18 -11.01 -6.49 25.00
CA ARG A 18 -10.35 -7.04 23.82
C ARG A 18 -10.67 -6.20 22.57
N ILE A 19 -9.67 -5.92 21.78
CA ILE A 19 -9.84 -5.24 20.49
C ILE A 19 -10.27 -6.28 19.45
N ILE A 20 -11.44 -6.09 18.85
CA ILE A 20 -11.95 -6.92 17.76
C ILE A 20 -11.81 -6.16 16.44
N ASP A 21 -11.29 -6.81 15.40
CA ASP A 21 -11.19 -6.24 14.08
C ASP A 21 -11.91 -7.12 13.04
N THR A 22 -12.96 -6.57 12.42
CA THR A 22 -13.72 -7.25 11.37
C THR A 22 -12.89 -7.52 10.11
N MET A 23 -11.78 -6.75 9.90
CA MET A 23 -10.81 -7.01 8.84
C MET A 23 -9.89 -8.22 9.13
N ILE A 24 -9.91 -8.76 10.34
CA ILE A 24 -9.30 -10.06 10.67
C ILE A 24 -10.36 -11.16 10.51
N ALA A 25 -11.57 -10.93 11.02
CA ALA A 25 -12.65 -11.91 10.97
C ALA A 25 -13.04 -12.31 9.53
N ALA A 26 -13.26 -11.34 8.66
CA ALA A 26 -13.78 -11.60 7.32
C ALA A 26 -12.79 -12.40 6.42
N PRO A 27 -11.47 -12.13 6.39
CA PRO A 27 -10.51 -12.96 5.65
C PRO A 27 -10.39 -14.39 6.17
N LEU A 28 -10.50 -14.60 7.48
CA LEU A 28 -10.45 -15.95 8.06
C LEU A 28 -11.65 -16.80 7.62
N ILE A 29 -12.83 -16.19 7.52
CA ILE A 29 -14.05 -16.87 7.07
C ILE A 29 -13.98 -17.20 5.57
N ASN A 30 -13.45 -16.29 4.76
CA ASN A 30 -13.30 -16.49 3.32
C ASN A 30 -12.12 -15.67 2.79
N GLU A 31 -11.00 -16.34 2.50
CA GLU A 31 -9.77 -15.75 1.98
C GLU A 31 -9.81 -15.42 0.48
N ASN A 32 -10.84 -15.87 -0.24
CA ASN A 32 -10.90 -15.77 -1.71
C ASN A 32 -11.62 -14.50 -2.21
N LYS A 33 -11.77 -13.47 -1.36
CA LYS A 33 -12.44 -12.23 -1.76
C LYS A 33 -11.47 -11.24 -2.39
N TYR A 34 -11.96 -10.50 -3.39
CA TYR A 34 -11.19 -9.43 -4.03
C TYR A 34 -10.92 -8.24 -3.09
N SER A 35 -11.82 -7.95 -2.16
CA SER A 35 -11.71 -6.82 -1.22
C SER A 35 -12.33 -7.12 0.14
N TYR A 36 -11.63 -6.72 1.20
CA TYR A 36 -12.09 -6.77 2.59
C TYR A 36 -12.33 -5.35 3.16
N SER A 37 -12.51 -4.34 2.31
CA SER A 37 -12.89 -3.01 2.79
C SER A 37 -14.23 -3.07 3.52
N LEU A 38 -14.44 -2.19 4.50
CA LEU A 38 -15.69 -2.12 5.28
C LEU A 38 -16.91 -2.08 4.36
N ASN A 39 -16.88 -1.27 3.30
CA ASN A 39 -17.97 -1.17 2.35
C ASN A 39 -18.24 -2.48 1.57
N ALA A 40 -17.19 -3.19 1.15
CA ALA A 40 -17.35 -4.46 0.41
C ALA A 40 -17.95 -5.55 1.31
N VAL A 41 -17.41 -5.67 2.53
CA VAL A 41 -17.86 -6.69 3.51
C VAL A 41 -19.26 -6.37 4.01
N SER A 42 -19.60 -5.10 4.30
CA SER A 42 -20.95 -4.70 4.71
C SER A 42 -21.99 -4.98 3.62
N LYS A 43 -21.66 -4.69 2.36
CA LYS A 43 -22.54 -4.96 1.23
C LYS A 43 -22.88 -6.44 1.08
N GLU A 44 -21.89 -7.29 1.30
CA GLU A 44 -22.06 -8.75 1.16
C GLU A 44 -22.80 -9.38 2.33
N TYR A 45 -22.39 -9.06 3.57
CA TYR A 45 -22.93 -9.73 4.76
C TYR A 45 -24.18 -9.07 5.36
N LEU A 46 -24.36 -7.77 5.12
CA LEU A 46 -25.47 -6.98 5.69
C LEU A 46 -26.43 -6.44 4.64
N ALA A 47 -26.10 -6.51 3.33
CA ALA A 47 -26.79 -5.80 2.25
C ALA A 47 -26.84 -4.26 2.48
N GLU A 48 -25.94 -3.74 3.31
CA GLU A 48 -25.79 -2.31 3.61
C GLU A 48 -24.49 -1.76 2.99
N SER A 49 -24.48 -0.49 2.65
CA SER A 49 -23.29 0.20 2.14
C SER A 49 -23.04 1.50 2.89
N LYS A 50 -21.80 2.00 2.85
CA LYS A 50 -21.49 3.31 3.38
C LYS A 50 -22.27 4.39 2.64
N ASN A 51 -22.80 5.34 3.39
CA ASN A 51 -23.36 6.56 2.82
C ASN A 51 -22.28 7.65 2.82
N GLU A 52 -21.64 7.82 1.67
CA GLU A 52 -20.61 8.85 1.47
C GLU A 52 -21.18 10.10 0.77
N PHE A 53 -22.50 10.21 0.61
CA PHE A 53 -23.12 11.28 -0.19
C PHE A 53 -22.80 12.67 0.37
N LEU A 54 -23.12 12.91 1.64
CA LEU A 54 -22.90 14.20 2.28
C LEU A 54 -21.40 14.57 2.33
N LEU A 55 -20.54 13.60 2.63
CA LEU A 55 -19.09 13.78 2.63
C LEU A 55 -18.58 14.19 1.25
N ASN A 56 -19.00 13.49 0.18
CA ASN A 56 -18.56 13.77 -1.17
C ASN A 56 -19.10 15.11 -1.68
N GLU A 57 -20.35 15.45 -1.39
CA GLU A 57 -20.96 16.73 -1.74
C GLU A 57 -20.21 17.89 -1.06
N THR A 58 -19.99 17.79 0.25
CA THR A 58 -19.25 18.81 1.01
C THR A 58 -17.81 18.94 0.50
N ALA A 59 -17.12 17.83 0.25
CA ALA A 59 -15.76 17.84 -0.28
C ALA A 59 -15.70 18.57 -1.65
N ALA A 60 -16.67 18.33 -2.53
CA ALA A 60 -16.76 18.99 -3.81
C ALA A 60 -16.99 20.50 -3.66
N GLN A 61 -17.88 20.93 -2.75
CA GLN A 61 -18.13 22.35 -2.45
C GLN A 61 -16.90 23.07 -1.91
N TRP A 62 -16.08 22.36 -1.13
CA TRP A 62 -14.86 22.90 -0.52
C TRP A 62 -13.61 22.73 -1.39
N GLY A 63 -13.73 22.09 -2.57
CA GLY A 63 -12.62 21.84 -3.48
C GLY A 63 -11.53 20.95 -2.91
N VAL A 64 -11.88 20.00 -2.03
CA VAL A 64 -10.95 19.09 -1.34
C VAL A 64 -11.20 17.63 -1.72
N ASN A 65 -10.17 16.80 -1.59
CA ASN A 65 -10.33 15.36 -1.80
C ASN A 65 -10.89 14.69 -0.54
N PRO A 66 -12.07 14.03 -0.60
CA PRO A 66 -12.74 13.46 0.57
C PRO A 66 -11.94 12.35 1.27
N LYS A 67 -10.99 11.70 0.59
CA LYS A 67 -10.18 10.61 1.18
C LYS A 67 -8.87 11.10 1.77
N SER A 68 -8.15 11.98 1.08
CA SER A 68 -6.82 12.45 1.50
C SER A 68 -6.85 13.76 2.29
N GLU A 69 -7.94 14.53 2.20
CA GLU A 69 -8.08 15.86 2.77
C GLU A 69 -9.32 16.03 3.66
N MET A 70 -9.91 14.93 4.13
CA MET A 70 -11.09 14.93 5.01
C MET A 70 -10.89 15.82 6.25
N PHE A 71 -9.68 15.93 6.75
CA PHE A 71 -9.34 16.77 7.90
C PHE A 71 -9.57 18.27 7.67
N LYS A 72 -9.76 18.71 6.43
CA LYS A 72 -10.11 20.09 6.08
C LYS A 72 -11.61 20.36 6.14
N ILE A 73 -12.42 19.33 6.22
CA ILE A 73 -13.88 19.43 6.26
C ILE A 73 -14.32 19.55 7.73
N PRO A 74 -15.21 20.50 8.08
CA PRO A 74 -15.72 20.62 9.44
C PRO A 74 -16.41 19.32 9.91
N SER A 75 -16.18 18.94 11.16
CA SER A 75 -16.63 17.66 11.76
C SER A 75 -18.11 17.40 11.63
N GLN A 76 -18.96 18.44 11.64
CA GLN A 76 -20.41 18.32 11.45
C GLN A 76 -20.84 17.67 10.14
N TYR A 77 -20.01 17.73 9.08
CA TYR A 77 -20.27 17.10 7.78
C TYR A 77 -19.61 15.73 7.64
N VAL A 78 -18.71 15.39 8.58
CA VAL A 78 -18.01 14.10 8.59
C VAL A 78 -18.60 13.15 9.63
N GLY A 79 -19.32 13.69 10.64
CA GLY A 79 -19.82 12.94 11.79
C GLY A 79 -20.72 11.78 11.39
N GLU A 80 -21.73 12.02 10.57
CA GLU A 80 -22.67 10.98 10.11
C GLU A 80 -21.95 9.80 9.41
N TYR A 81 -20.97 10.13 8.57
CA TYR A 81 -20.14 9.12 7.92
C TYR A 81 -19.34 8.28 8.94
N ALA A 82 -18.73 8.93 9.92
CA ALA A 82 -17.92 8.26 10.94
C ALA A 82 -18.79 7.39 11.88
N GLU A 83 -19.99 7.88 12.26
CA GLU A 83 -20.95 7.14 13.06
C GLU A 83 -21.44 5.89 12.32
N GLN A 84 -21.76 6.02 11.04
CA GLN A 84 -22.19 4.90 10.22
C GLN A 84 -21.09 3.84 10.11
N ASP A 85 -19.82 4.23 9.91
CA ASP A 85 -18.70 3.29 9.88
C ASP A 85 -18.60 2.47 11.18
N ALA A 86 -18.79 3.10 12.34
CA ALA A 86 -18.78 2.43 13.63
C ALA A 86 -19.97 1.46 13.77
N VAL A 87 -21.18 1.87 13.38
CA VAL A 87 -22.37 1.03 13.39
C VAL A 87 -22.23 -0.18 12.48
N LEU A 88 -21.70 0.00 11.27
CA LEU A 88 -21.45 -1.10 10.35
C LEU A 88 -20.42 -2.10 10.90
N CYS A 89 -19.38 -1.64 11.59
CA CYS A 89 -18.42 -2.53 12.25
C CYS A 89 -19.09 -3.42 13.33
N LEU A 90 -19.98 -2.86 14.14
CA LEU A 90 -20.70 -3.61 15.16
C LEU A 90 -21.65 -4.65 14.53
N LYS A 91 -22.46 -4.24 13.56
CA LYS A 91 -23.35 -5.17 12.83
C LYS A 91 -22.58 -6.29 12.14
N LEU A 92 -21.44 -5.96 11.52
CA LEU A 92 -20.57 -6.95 10.91
C LEU A 92 -20.04 -7.94 11.94
N TRP A 93 -19.61 -7.49 13.09
CA TRP A 93 -19.14 -8.38 14.14
C TRP A 93 -20.22 -9.36 14.59
N ASP A 94 -21.46 -8.87 14.81
CA ASP A 94 -22.58 -9.73 15.18
C ASP A 94 -22.87 -10.80 14.11
N ARG A 95 -22.65 -10.48 12.84
CA ARG A 95 -22.84 -11.40 11.71
C ARG A 95 -21.68 -12.37 11.52
N LEU A 96 -20.43 -11.93 11.70
CA LEU A 96 -19.22 -12.74 11.44
C LEU A 96 -18.88 -13.67 12.62
N LYS A 97 -19.16 -13.26 13.85
CA LYS A 97 -18.86 -14.05 15.05
C LYS A 97 -19.42 -15.48 15.03
N PRO A 98 -20.69 -15.73 14.67
CA PRO A 98 -21.23 -17.09 14.54
C PRO A 98 -20.53 -17.92 13.47
N GLU A 99 -20.12 -17.30 12.36
CA GLU A 99 -19.42 -18.01 11.26
C GLU A 99 -18.03 -18.46 11.67
N ILE A 100 -17.28 -17.65 12.46
CA ILE A 100 -16.01 -18.06 13.07
C ILE A 100 -16.18 -19.32 13.90
N ALA A 101 -17.23 -19.39 14.72
CA ALA A 101 -17.50 -20.55 15.55
C ALA A 101 -17.91 -21.79 14.73
N GLN A 102 -18.76 -21.61 13.70
CA GLN A 102 -19.21 -22.70 12.84
C GLN A 102 -18.09 -23.33 12.01
N GLN A 103 -17.08 -22.54 11.62
CA GLN A 103 -15.94 -22.99 10.81
C GLN A 103 -14.74 -23.40 11.66
N ASP A 104 -14.88 -23.49 13.00
CA ASP A 104 -13.80 -23.83 13.95
C ASP A 104 -12.56 -22.90 13.82
N LEU A 105 -12.81 -21.61 13.55
CA LEU A 105 -11.74 -20.62 13.35
C LEU A 105 -11.40 -19.84 14.63
N GLN A 106 -12.02 -20.17 15.77
CA GLN A 106 -11.87 -19.40 17.01
C GLN A 106 -10.42 -19.28 17.46
N THR A 107 -9.66 -20.37 17.40
CA THR A 107 -8.26 -20.39 17.85
C THR A 107 -7.37 -19.45 17.04
N VAL A 108 -7.48 -19.46 15.71
CA VAL A 108 -6.70 -18.58 14.86
C VAL A 108 -7.18 -17.13 14.96
N PHE A 109 -8.49 -16.91 15.09
CA PHE A 109 -9.04 -15.58 15.32
C PHE A 109 -8.56 -14.97 16.64
N ASP A 110 -8.48 -15.77 17.69
CA ASP A 110 -7.96 -15.35 18.99
C ASP A 110 -6.47 -14.98 18.90
N LEU A 111 -5.66 -15.80 18.23
CA LEU A 111 -4.24 -15.51 18.00
C LEU A 111 -4.04 -14.17 17.26
N GLU A 112 -4.72 -13.98 16.14
CA GLU A 112 -4.62 -12.76 15.34
C GLU A 112 -5.11 -11.52 16.11
N THR A 113 -6.17 -11.67 16.88
CA THR A 113 -6.72 -10.59 17.72
C THR A 113 -5.75 -10.19 18.84
N ASP A 114 -5.14 -11.16 19.49
CA ASP A 114 -4.18 -10.93 20.59
C ASP A 114 -2.84 -10.33 20.09
N LEU A 115 -2.54 -10.45 18.80
CA LEU A 115 -1.41 -9.75 18.18
C LEU A 115 -1.65 -8.24 18.03
N ILE A 116 -2.89 -7.76 17.95
CA ILE A 116 -3.20 -6.33 17.72
C ILE A 116 -2.48 -5.42 18.75
N PRO A 117 -2.61 -5.61 20.08
CA PRO A 117 -1.94 -4.75 21.04
C PRO A 117 -0.41 -4.86 20.99
N ILE A 118 0.14 -6.00 20.56
CA ILE A 118 1.58 -6.18 20.36
C ILE A 118 2.05 -5.35 19.18
N LEU A 119 1.35 -5.42 18.06
CA LEU A 119 1.65 -4.64 16.86
C LEU A 119 1.53 -3.13 17.10
N MET A 120 0.55 -2.70 17.90
CA MET A 120 0.42 -1.30 18.32
C MET A 120 1.64 -0.84 19.16
N LYS A 121 2.09 -1.66 20.11
CA LYS A 121 3.31 -1.37 20.90
C LYS A 121 4.54 -1.31 20.00
N MET A 122 4.69 -2.24 19.05
CA MET A 122 5.80 -2.23 18.09
C MET A 122 5.79 -0.96 17.23
N ARG A 123 4.62 -0.56 16.72
CA ARG A 123 4.45 0.68 15.95
C ARG A 123 4.82 1.92 16.77
N LYS A 124 4.38 1.99 18.02
CA LYS A 124 4.68 3.10 18.94
C LYS A 124 6.17 3.17 19.29
N LYS A 125 6.81 2.02 19.51
CA LYS A 125 8.24 1.94 19.78
C LYS A 125 9.08 2.34 18.57
N GLY A 126 8.63 1.99 17.37
CA GLY A 126 9.36 2.20 16.13
C GLY A 126 10.60 1.33 15.99
N VAL A 127 11.39 1.62 14.97
CA VAL A 127 12.67 0.96 14.65
C VAL A 127 13.73 2.03 14.50
N ARG A 128 14.88 1.83 15.14
CA ARG A 128 15.99 2.76 15.02
C ARG A 128 16.56 2.78 13.59
N VAL A 129 16.77 3.97 13.06
CA VAL A 129 17.33 4.20 11.73
C VAL A 129 18.67 4.93 11.85
N ASP A 130 19.69 4.43 11.16
CA ASP A 130 20.97 5.11 10.98
C ASP A 130 20.84 6.11 9.80
N LEU A 131 20.61 7.37 10.13
CA LEU A 131 20.40 8.44 9.14
C LEU A 131 21.66 8.75 8.30
N GLU A 132 22.85 8.56 8.86
CA GLU A 132 24.09 8.77 8.09
C GLU A 132 24.26 7.68 7.02
N ASN A 133 24.06 6.43 7.40
CA ASN A 133 24.15 5.31 6.47
C ASN A 133 23.01 5.34 5.45
N LEU A 134 21.82 5.79 5.83
CA LEU A 134 20.71 6.00 4.90
C LEU A 134 21.09 6.99 3.80
N LYS A 135 21.66 8.16 4.16
CA LYS A 135 22.13 9.17 3.19
C LYS A 135 23.28 8.68 2.32
N LYS A 136 24.21 7.88 2.89
CA LYS A 136 25.31 7.25 2.12
C LYS A 136 24.75 6.23 1.12
N ALA A 137 23.77 5.41 1.53
CA ALA A 137 23.11 4.45 0.67
C ALA A 137 22.35 5.15 -0.48
N GLU A 138 21.63 6.22 -0.20
CA GLU A 138 20.93 7.01 -1.22
C GLU A 138 21.89 7.55 -2.28
N LYS A 139 22.97 8.21 -1.86
CA LYS A 139 24.00 8.71 -2.80
C LYS A 139 24.58 7.60 -3.65
N SER A 140 24.85 6.45 -3.04
CA SER A 140 25.36 5.27 -3.74
C SER A 140 24.37 4.74 -4.78
N PHE A 141 23.08 4.69 -4.45
CA PHE A 141 22.04 4.22 -5.38
C PHE A 141 21.85 5.18 -6.55
N ILE A 142 21.84 6.48 -6.30
CA ILE A 142 21.80 7.51 -7.35
C ILE A 142 23.00 7.35 -8.30
N LYS A 143 24.22 7.17 -7.76
CA LYS A 143 25.42 6.99 -8.57
C LYS A 143 25.30 5.76 -9.47
N LYS A 144 24.93 4.61 -8.89
CA LYS A 144 24.78 3.36 -9.64
C LYS A 144 23.66 3.42 -10.69
N GLU A 145 22.51 4.03 -10.35
CA GLU A 145 21.42 4.28 -11.30
C GLU A 145 21.92 5.12 -12.48
N ASN A 146 22.61 6.22 -12.21
CA ASN A 146 23.15 7.10 -13.24
C ASN A 146 24.22 6.41 -14.11
N GLU A 147 25.07 5.57 -13.55
CA GLU A 147 26.07 4.77 -14.29
C GLU A 147 25.38 3.82 -15.28
N LEU A 148 24.31 3.14 -14.85
CA LEU A 148 23.53 2.26 -15.71
C LEU A 148 22.79 3.04 -16.81
N MET A 149 22.22 4.20 -16.48
CA MET A 149 21.58 5.06 -17.47
C MET A 149 22.57 5.61 -18.51
N LYS A 150 23.78 5.97 -18.08
CA LYS A 150 24.87 6.35 -18.99
C LYS A 150 25.32 5.20 -19.88
N PHE A 151 25.40 3.99 -19.33
CA PHE A 151 25.70 2.79 -20.11
C PHE A 151 24.64 2.56 -21.20
N ILE A 152 23.33 2.59 -20.85
CA ILE A 152 22.25 2.45 -21.84
C ILE A 152 22.32 3.52 -22.91
N PHE A 153 22.57 4.77 -22.53
CA PHE A 153 22.73 5.87 -23.47
C PHE A 153 23.95 5.69 -24.39
N GLY A 154 25.09 5.26 -23.83
CA GLY A 154 26.31 5.01 -24.59
C GLY A 154 26.16 3.93 -25.66
N GLU A 155 25.44 2.86 -25.35
CA GLU A 155 25.17 1.75 -26.28
C GLU A 155 24.12 2.09 -27.37
N THR A 156 23.19 3.00 -27.06
CA THR A 156 22.00 3.20 -27.92
C THR A 156 21.86 4.61 -28.49
N GLY A 157 22.55 5.60 -27.91
CA GLY A 157 22.34 7.02 -28.20
C GLY A 157 21.00 7.58 -27.71
N LEU A 158 20.17 6.78 -27.01
CA LEU A 158 18.82 7.12 -26.62
C LEU A 158 18.70 7.32 -25.09
N LYS A 159 17.94 8.33 -24.68
CA LYS A 159 17.51 8.45 -23.29
C LYS A 159 16.39 7.45 -23.00
N CYS A 160 16.58 6.59 -22.03
CA CYS A 160 15.63 5.55 -21.64
C CYS A 160 14.86 5.96 -20.38
N ASP A 161 13.53 6.01 -20.45
CA ASP A 161 12.70 5.94 -19.25
C ASP A 161 12.49 4.47 -18.90
N ILE A 162 13.12 4.03 -17.82
CA ILE A 162 13.12 2.63 -17.37
C ILE A 162 11.76 2.14 -16.91
N TRP A 163 10.77 3.01 -16.71
CA TRP A 163 9.41 2.65 -16.30
C TRP A 163 8.40 2.70 -17.45
N ALA A 164 8.71 3.42 -18.53
CA ALA A 164 7.83 3.56 -19.67
C ALA A 164 8.09 2.44 -20.71
N ALA A 165 7.13 1.55 -20.90
CA ALA A 165 7.25 0.42 -21.84
C ALA A 165 7.59 0.88 -23.27
N ARG A 166 7.02 2.00 -23.75
CA ARG A 166 7.33 2.56 -25.07
C ARG A 166 8.79 3.00 -25.17
N SER A 167 9.33 3.64 -24.12
CA SER A 167 10.73 4.09 -24.12
C SER A 167 11.69 2.91 -24.16
N ILE A 168 11.38 1.84 -23.39
CA ILE A 168 12.17 0.61 -23.41
C ILE A 168 12.08 -0.07 -24.79
N ALA A 169 10.91 -0.12 -25.41
CA ALA A 169 10.74 -0.68 -26.75
C ALA A 169 11.63 0.03 -27.77
N THR A 170 11.68 1.38 -27.76
CA THR A 170 12.56 2.16 -28.65
C THR A 170 14.03 1.79 -28.47
N VAL A 171 14.49 1.58 -27.21
CA VAL A 171 15.86 1.14 -26.90
C VAL A 171 16.10 -0.29 -27.43
N PHE A 172 15.14 -1.20 -27.29
CA PHE A 172 15.24 -2.58 -27.77
C PHE A 172 15.27 -2.63 -29.30
N ASP A 173 14.42 -1.86 -29.96
CA ASP A 173 14.39 -1.75 -31.42
C ASP A 173 15.73 -1.27 -31.97
N GLN A 174 16.34 -0.24 -31.32
CA GLN A 174 17.67 0.27 -31.68
C GLN A 174 18.76 -0.81 -31.56
N CYS A 175 18.67 -1.68 -30.55
CA CYS A 175 19.61 -2.76 -30.33
C CYS A 175 19.24 -4.05 -31.09
N LYS A 176 18.15 -4.07 -31.85
CA LYS A 176 17.58 -5.23 -32.53
C LYS A 176 17.31 -6.39 -31.56
N ILE A 177 16.77 -6.06 -30.39
CA ILE A 177 16.39 -7.02 -29.34
C ILE A 177 14.89 -7.29 -29.44
N ASP A 178 14.50 -8.55 -29.65
CA ASP A 178 13.12 -8.95 -29.64
C ASP A 178 12.53 -8.91 -28.23
N TYR A 179 11.25 -8.57 -28.13
CA TYR A 179 10.53 -8.49 -26.86
C TYR A 179 9.08 -8.94 -26.98
N PRO A 180 8.51 -9.52 -25.91
CA PRO A 180 7.13 -9.97 -25.90
C PRO A 180 6.15 -8.79 -25.93
N LYS A 181 4.96 -9.07 -26.49
CA LYS A 181 3.83 -8.17 -26.52
C LYS A 181 2.67 -8.78 -25.75
N THR A 182 1.83 -7.93 -25.17
CA THR A 182 0.56 -8.33 -24.57
C THR A 182 -0.44 -8.73 -25.67
N ASP A 183 -1.55 -9.38 -25.30
CA ASP A 183 -2.65 -9.73 -26.22
C ASP A 183 -3.22 -8.52 -26.97
N LYS A 184 -3.08 -7.33 -26.41
CA LYS A 184 -3.46 -6.05 -27.02
C LYS A 184 -2.36 -5.42 -27.91
N GLY A 185 -1.26 -6.14 -28.14
CA GLY A 185 -0.14 -5.68 -28.97
C GLY A 185 0.84 -4.69 -28.30
N ASN A 186 0.66 -4.35 -27.03
CA ASN A 186 1.56 -3.44 -26.33
C ASN A 186 2.85 -4.13 -25.88
N PRO A 187 4.02 -3.46 -25.89
CA PRO A 187 5.27 -4.01 -25.36
C PRO A 187 5.14 -4.47 -23.91
N SER A 188 5.70 -5.63 -23.57
CA SER A 188 5.67 -6.23 -22.24
C SER A 188 7.06 -6.52 -21.73
N PHE A 189 7.49 -5.78 -20.67
CA PHE A 189 8.81 -5.89 -20.06
C PHE A 189 8.70 -6.34 -18.61
N THR A 190 8.34 -7.63 -18.42
CA THR A 190 8.29 -8.24 -17.09
C THR A 190 9.69 -8.34 -16.49
N LYS A 191 9.77 -8.39 -15.14
CA LYS A 191 11.05 -8.53 -14.45
C LYS A 191 11.79 -9.80 -14.91
N SER A 192 11.10 -10.93 -14.99
CA SER A 192 11.68 -12.20 -15.39
C SER A 192 12.25 -12.13 -16.80
N PHE A 193 11.51 -11.59 -17.78
CA PHE A 193 12.00 -11.43 -19.14
C PHE A 193 13.29 -10.62 -19.19
N LEU A 194 13.32 -9.45 -18.53
CA LEU A 194 14.49 -8.57 -18.53
C LEU A 194 15.70 -9.18 -17.79
N GLU A 195 15.46 -9.88 -16.69
CA GLU A 195 16.50 -10.45 -15.82
C GLU A 195 17.24 -11.62 -16.46
N PHE A 196 16.52 -12.49 -17.18
CA PHE A 196 17.08 -13.67 -17.82
C PHE A 196 17.54 -13.43 -19.26
N HIS A 197 17.30 -12.25 -19.82
CA HIS A 197 17.72 -11.93 -21.17
C HIS A 197 19.26 -11.92 -21.31
N PRO A 198 19.84 -12.54 -22.37
CA PRO A 198 21.31 -12.62 -22.52
C PRO A 198 21.99 -11.26 -22.77
N HIS A 199 21.29 -10.32 -23.41
CA HIS A 199 21.83 -9.01 -23.75
C HIS A 199 22.04 -8.13 -22.50
N PRO A 200 23.08 -7.27 -22.44
CA PRO A 200 23.39 -6.45 -21.27
C PRO A 200 22.36 -5.33 -20.99
N ILE A 201 21.72 -4.77 -22.02
CA ILE A 201 20.74 -3.67 -21.86
C ILE A 201 19.53 -4.06 -20.98
N PRO A 202 18.81 -5.19 -21.19
CA PRO A 202 17.75 -5.62 -20.28
C PRO A 202 18.20 -5.74 -18.82
N LYS A 203 19.38 -6.32 -18.59
CA LYS A 203 19.95 -6.44 -17.23
C LYS A 203 20.23 -5.07 -16.60
N ALA A 204 20.78 -4.14 -17.38
CA ALA A 204 21.00 -2.77 -16.94
C ALA A 204 19.68 -2.07 -16.54
N ILE A 205 18.62 -2.26 -17.31
CA ILE A 205 17.29 -1.72 -17.01
C ILE A 205 16.76 -2.29 -15.68
N VAL A 206 16.85 -3.61 -15.45
CA VAL A 206 16.40 -4.23 -14.18
C VAL A 206 17.20 -3.69 -13.00
N GLN A 207 18.52 -3.59 -13.13
CA GLN A 207 19.37 -3.07 -12.07
C GLN A 207 19.06 -1.60 -11.77
N ALA A 208 18.86 -0.77 -12.80
CA ALA A 208 18.46 0.62 -12.64
C ALA A 208 17.09 0.73 -11.93
N ARG A 209 16.09 -0.08 -12.32
CA ARG A 209 14.80 -0.17 -11.63
C ARG A 209 14.95 -0.57 -10.15
N ASN A 210 15.83 -1.52 -9.85
CA ASN A 210 16.05 -1.96 -8.47
C ASN A 210 16.64 -0.84 -7.61
N PHE A 211 17.65 -0.12 -8.09
CA PHE A 211 18.24 1.03 -7.37
C PHE A 211 17.24 2.17 -7.23
N ASN A 212 16.53 2.51 -8.30
CA ASN A 212 15.48 3.53 -8.27
C ASN A 212 14.38 3.18 -7.27
N LYS A 213 13.82 1.96 -7.32
CA LYS A 213 12.80 1.50 -6.39
C LYS A 213 13.30 1.46 -4.94
N ALA A 214 14.52 0.95 -4.72
CA ALA A 214 15.12 0.94 -3.38
C ALA A 214 15.21 2.35 -2.79
N ARG A 215 15.62 3.32 -3.58
CA ARG A 215 15.69 4.73 -3.18
C ARG A 215 14.30 5.34 -2.98
N THR A 216 13.46 5.33 -4.00
CA THR A 216 12.19 6.06 -3.98
C THR A 216 11.13 5.44 -3.07
N THR A 217 11.09 4.10 -3.00
CA THR A 217 10.07 3.39 -2.20
C THR A 217 10.52 3.17 -0.76
N PHE A 218 11.79 2.81 -0.53
CA PHE A 218 12.24 2.46 0.81
C PHE A 218 12.98 3.62 1.50
N LEU A 219 14.07 4.14 0.92
CA LEU A 219 14.87 5.15 1.61
C LEU A 219 14.09 6.45 1.83
N HIS A 220 13.39 6.97 0.82
CA HIS A 220 12.58 8.18 0.97
C HIS A 220 11.41 7.98 1.97
N THR A 221 10.82 6.78 2.00
CA THR A 221 9.77 6.47 2.98
C THR A 221 10.31 6.46 4.39
N ILE A 222 11.47 5.82 4.62
CA ILE A 222 12.14 5.81 5.92
C ILE A 222 12.49 7.25 6.34
N GLU A 223 13.11 8.04 5.44
CA GLU A 223 13.47 9.43 5.73
C GLU A 223 12.24 10.29 6.07
N ARG A 224 11.13 10.10 5.36
CA ARG A 224 9.88 10.83 5.57
C ARG A 224 9.22 10.55 6.92
N TYR A 225 9.28 9.31 7.39
CA TYR A 225 8.55 8.87 8.59
C TYR A 225 9.45 8.67 9.81
N GLN A 226 10.74 8.97 9.72
CA GLN A 226 11.61 8.93 10.87
C GLN A 226 11.42 10.14 11.78
N HIS A 227 11.61 9.93 13.08
CA HIS A 227 11.59 10.96 14.10
C HIS A 227 12.84 10.82 14.97
N ASN A 228 13.87 11.60 14.67
CA ASN A 228 15.16 11.60 15.40
C ASN A 228 15.97 10.30 15.34
N GLY A 229 15.78 9.53 14.29
CA GLY A 229 16.52 8.26 14.06
C GLY A 229 15.81 7.01 14.48
#